data_5a3dbf156af963230467320ba5ca1495
#
_entry.id   5a3dbf156af963230467320ba5ca1495
#
_cell.length_a   1.000
_cell.length_b   1.000
_cell.length_c   1.000
_cell.angle_alpha   90.00
_cell.angle_beta   90.00
_cell.angle_gamma   90.00
#
_symmetry.space_group_name_H-M   'P 1'
#
loop_
_entity.id
_entity.type
_entity.pdbx_description
1 polymer ?
#
loop_
_entity_poly.entity_id
_entity_poly.type
_entity_poly.pdbx_seq_one_letter_code
_entity_poly.pdbx_strand_id
1 'polypeptide(L)'
;AKLLFNITNGTNNPTKASLGFMLARTAVEEGHEVQVFLNADAVSLIRKPVLESLVGLGTGKLSEHFNILVDAKVPIYVSAISCEIRGVTEKDLEEANSIKVFPKTLLNLSLQADRTFVY
;
A
#
# COMPACT_ATOMS: atom_id res chain seq x y z
N ALA A 1 4.10 -10.91 -14.88
CA ALA A 1 5.28 -10.37 -14.19
C ALA A 1 4.99 -10.20 -12.70
N LYS A 2 6.02 -10.16 -11.90
CA LYS A 2 5.97 -9.89 -10.47
C LYS A 2 6.28 -8.41 -10.24
N LEU A 3 5.32 -7.66 -9.72
CA LEU A 3 5.40 -6.21 -9.59
C LEU A 3 5.28 -5.79 -8.13
N LEU A 4 6.19 -4.90 -7.71
CA LEU A 4 6.18 -4.30 -6.38
C LEU A 4 5.79 -2.83 -6.49
N PHE A 5 4.80 -2.43 -5.70
CA PHE A 5 4.38 -1.03 -5.56
C PHE A 5 4.80 -0.52 -4.20
N ASN A 6 5.83 0.30 -4.17
CA ASN A 6 6.32 0.95 -2.94
C ASN A 6 5.69 2.33 -2.83
N ILE A 7 4.72 2.47 -1.95
CA ILE A 7 3.95 3.70 -1.76
C ILE A 7 4.49 4.43 -0.53
N THR A 8 4.90 5.67 -0.72
CA THR A 8 5.54 6.49 0.31
C THR A 8 4.70 7.71 0.71
N ASN A 9 3.68 8.03 -0.06
CA ASN A 9 2.77 9.14 0.23
C ASN A 9 1.49 8.64 0.90
N GLY A 10 1.04 9.38 1.89
CA GLY A 10 -0.22 9.16 2.57
C GLY A 10 -1.12 10.40 2.45
N THR A 11 -1.63 10.88 3.57
CA THR A 11 -2.47 12.09 3.62
C THR A 11 -1.73 13.36 3.22
N ASN A 12 -0.41 13.34 3.22
CA ASN A 12 0.43 14.44 2.73
C ASN A 12 0.27 14.67 1.22
N ASN A 13 -0.08 13.63 0.46
CA ASN A 13 -0.34 13.73 -0.97
C ASN A 13 -1.40 12.69 -1.38
N PRO A 14 -2.68 13.01 -1.21
CA PRO A 14 -3.77 12.04 -1.45
C PRO A 14 -3.82 11.53 -2.88
N THR A 15 -3.51 12.39 -3.85
CA THR A 15 -3.53 12.01 -5.27
C THR A 15 -2.46 10.98 -5.58
N LYS A 16 -1.21 11.17 -5.13
CA LYS A 16 -0.15 10.19 -5.34
C LYS A 16 -0.43 8.89 -4.59
N ALA A 17 -0.97 8.98 -3.38
CA ALA A 17 -1.33 7.79 -2.60
C ALA A 17 -2.35 6.94 -3.35
N SER A 18 -3.47 7.53 -3.77
CA SER A 18 -4.50 6.80 -4.49
C SER A 18 -4.04 6.35 -5.88
N LEU A 19 -3.18 7.13 -6.56
CA LEU A 19 -2.60 6.74 -7.84
C LEU A 19 -1.79 5.44 -7.72
N GLY A 20 -0.97 5.32 -6.69
CA GLY A 20 -0.19 4.10 -6.45
C GLY A 20 -1.08 2.86 -6.28
N PHE A 21 -2.16 3.00 -5.52
CA PHE A 21 -3.13 1.92 -5.34
C PHE A 21 -3.94 1.65 -6.62
N MET A 22 -4.28 2.68 -7.37
CA MET A 22 -4.96 2.52 -8.66
C MET A 22 -4.11 1.72 -9.65
N LEU A 23 -2.81 2.00 -9.71
CA LEU A 23 -1.90 1.25 -10.59
C LEU A 23 -1.67 -0.18 -10.11
N ALA A 24 -1.59 -0.40 -8.80
CA ALA A 24 -1.51 -1.75 -8.25
C ALA A 24 -2.76 -2.57 -8.62
N ARG A 25 -3.94 -1.96 -8.48
CA ARG A 25 -5.20 -2.56 -8.92
C ARG A 25 -5.19 -2.88 -10.41
N THR A 26 -4.74 -1.94 -11.24
CA THR A 26 -4.63 -2.15 -12.69
C THR A 26 -3.73 -3.35 -13.01
N ALA A 27 -2.62 -3.47 -12.30
CA ALA A 27 -1.70 -4.59 -12.47
C ALA A 27 -2.34 -5.93 -12.13
N VAL A 28 -3.14 -5.99 -11.06
CA VAL A 28 -3.92 -7.17 -10.71
C VAL A 28 -4.91 -7.52 -11.83
N GLU A 29 -5.63 -6.53 -12.31
CA GLU A 29 -6.63 -6.71 -13.37
C GLU A 29 -6.00 -7.18 -14.68
N GLU A 30 -4.73 -6.82 -14.93
CA GLU A 30 -3.96 -7.28 -16.09
C GLU A 30 -3.26 -8.62 -15.87
N GLY A 31 -3.51 -9.29 -14.76
CA GLY A 31 -3.02 -10.64 -14.50
C GLY A 31 -1.62 -10.76 -13.92
N HIS A 32 -1.05 -9.67 -13.41
CA HIS A 32 0.27 -9.70 -12.80
C HIS A 32 0.22 -10.13 -11.33
N GLU A 33 1.31 -10.70 -10.84
CA GLU A 33 1.50 -10.93 -9.42
C GLU A 33 1.94 -9.61 -8.77
N VAL A 34 1.14 -9.13 -7.82
CA VAL A 34 1.32 -7.80 -7.22
C VAL A 34 1.61 -7.90 -5.74
N GLN A 35 2.53 -7.07 -5.29
CA GLN A 35 2.83 -6.84 -3.87
C GLN A 35 2.83 -5.34 -3.62
N VAL A 36 2.33 -4.94 -2.46
CA VAL A 36 2.30 -3.53 -2.04
C VAL A 36 3.12 -3.38 -0.77
N PHE A 37 3.95 -2.34 -0.73
CA PHE A 37 4.71 -1.97 0.46
C PHE A 37 4.40 -0.51 0.81
N LEU A 38 3.93 -0.29 2.04
CA LEU A 38 3.63 1.06 2.53
C LEU A 38 4.77 1.53 3.44
N ASN A 39 5.32 2.68 3.10
CA ASN A 39 6.47 3.25 3.80
C ASN A 39 6.21 4.73 4.12
N ALA A 40 6.96 5.29 5.08
CA ALA A 40 6.85 6.70 5.45
C ALA A 40 5.39 7.09 5.72
N ASP A 41 4.90 8.18 5.17
CA ASP A 41 3.54 8.66 5.40
C ASP A 41 2.45 7.72 4.89
N ALA A 42 2.77 6.81 3.98
CA ALA A 42 1.81 5.86 3.44
C ALA A 42 1.30 4.85 4.48
N VAL A 43 2.02 4.63 5.58
CA VAL A 43 1.56 3.67 6.59
C VAL A 43 0.25 4.10 7.26
N SER A 44 -0.03 5.40 7.28
CA SER A 44 -1.30 5.92 7.82
C SER A 44 -2.51 5.56 6.97
N LEU A 45 -2.29 5.14 5.71
CA LEU A 45 -3.39 4.80 4.79
C LEU A 45 -4.19 3.57 5.24
N ILE A 46 -3.59 2.69 6.05
CA ILE A 46 -4.31 1.50 6.54
C ILE A 46 -5.20 1.79 7.74
N ARG A 47 -5.09 2.96 8.34
CA ARG A 47 -5.98 3.34 9.45
C ARG A 47 -7.38 3.55 8.90
N LYS A 48 -8.36 2.94 9.53
CA LYS A 48 -9.73 2.91 9.04
C LYS A 48 -10.30 4.28 8.66
N PRO A 49 -10.17 5.34 9.48
CA PRO A 49 -10.68 6.66 9.10
C PRO A 49 -10.05 7.23 7.83
N VAL A 50 -8.77 6.95 7.60
CA VAL A 50 -8.05 7.40 6.41
C VAL A 50 -8.45 6.55 5.21
N LEU A 51 -8.43 5.24 5.36
CA LEU A 51 -8.76 4.28 4.30
C LEU A 51 -10.16 4.53 3.74
N GLU A 52 -11.13 4.83 4.59
CA GLU A 52 -12.52 5.05 4.19
C GLU A 52 -12.79 6.42 3.57
N SER A 53 -11.94 7.42 3.84
CA SER A 53 -12.23 8.80 3.45
C SER A 53 -11.30 9.38 2.37
N LEU A 54 -10.12 8.80 2.17
CA LEU A 54 -9.14 9.39 1.26
C LEU A 54 -9.57 9.26 -0.20
N VAL A 55 -9.57 10.40 -0.90
CA VAL A 55 -9.89 10.48 -2.33
C VAL A 55 -8.81 11.31 -3.01
N GLY A 56 -8.28 10.81 -4.12
CA GLY A 56 -7.35 11.55 -4.95
C GLY A 56 -8.06 12.37 -6.03
N LEU A 57 -7.40 13.38 -6.52
CA LEU A 57 -7.92 14.17 -7.64
C LEU A 57 -7.69 13.41 -8.94
N GLY A 58 -8.77 12.87 -9.51
CA GLY A 58 -8.72 12.07 -10.73
C GLY A 58 -8.17 10.66 -10.56
N THR A 59 -7.90 10.22 -9.33
CA THR A 59 -7.32 8.90 -9.04
C THR A 59 -8.22 8.02 -8.17
N GLY A 60 -9.43 8.49 -7.90
CA GLY A 60 -10.48 7.71 -7.25
C GLY A 60 -10.35 7.55 -5.74
N LYS A 61 -11.21 6.71 -5.19
CA LYS A 61 -11.28 6.42 -3.76
C LYS A 61 -10.28 5.33 -3.39
N LEU A 62 -9.46 5.60 -2.38
CA LEU A 62 -8.50 4.63 -1.86
C LEU A 62 -9.19 3.32 -1.48
N SER A 63 -10.34 3.39 -0.79
CA SER A 63 -11.06 2.20 -0.33
C SER A 63 -11.45 1.25 -1.46
N GLU A 64 -11.85 1.79 -2.61
CA GLU A 64 -12.21 0.96 -3.76
C GLU A 64 -11.03 0.17 -4.30
N HIS A 65 -9.88 0.84 -4.47
CA HIS A 65 -8.66 0.19 -4.93
C HIS A 65 -8.17 -0.83 -3.91
N PHE A 66 -8.17 -0.43 -2.63
CA PHE A 66 -7.71 -1.28 -1.54
C PHE A 66 -8.51 -2.58 -1.44
N ASN A 67 -9.83 -2.47 -1.51
CA ASN A 67 -10.70 -3.64 -1.41
C ASN A 67 -10.47 -4.64 -2.55
N ILE A 68 -10.20 -4.17 -3.75
CA ILE A 68 -9.88 -5.05 -4.88
C ILE A 68 -8.55 -5.78 -4.64
N LEU A 69 -7.56 -5.10 -4.07
CA LEU A 69 -6.29 -5.74 -3.73
C LEU A 69 -6.48 -6.81 -2.64
N VAL A 70 -7.25 -6.52 -1.62
CA VAL A 70 -7.56 -7.47 -0.53
C VAL A 70 -8.30 -8.69 -1.09
N ASP A 71 -9.31 -8.48 -1.92
CA ASP A 71 -10.09 -9.56 -2.52
C ASP A 71 -9.21 -10.45 -3.44
N ALA A 72 -8.24 -9.86 -4.09
CA ALA A 72 -7.26 -10.58 -4.91
C ALA A 72 -6.13 -11.21 -4.09
N LYS A 73 -6.18 -11.09 -2.76
CA LYS A 73 -5.17 -11.61 -1.82
C LYS A 73 -3.77 -11.05 -2.07
N VAL A 74 -3.68 -9.80 -2.51
CA VAL A 74 -2.42 -9.09 -2.64
C VAL A 74 -1.84 -8.85 -1.26
N PRO A 75 -0.61 -9.26 -0.97
CA PRO A 75 0.00 -8.96 0.32
C PRO A 75 0.31 -7.47 0.43
N ILE A 76 -0.06 -6.89 1.56
CA ILE A 76 0.18 -5.49 1.87
C ILE A 76 1.12 -5.43 3.06
N TYR A 77 2.36 -5.08 2.78
CA TYR A 77 3.40 -4.94 3.78
C TYR A 77 3.48 -3.50 4.26
N VAL A 78 3.78 -3.32 5.53
CA VAL A 78 3.82 -2.00 6.16
C VAL A 78 5.08 -1.85 6.98
N SER A 79 5.79 -0.74 6.81
CA SER A 79 7.04 -0.47 7.53
C SER A 79 6.82 -0.37 9.03
N ALA A 80 7.47 -1.24 9.78
CA ALA A 80 7.40 -1.25 11.25
C ALA A 80 7.89 0.07 11.85
N ILE A 81 8.99 0.60 11.34
CA ILE A 81 9.58 1.86 11.83
C ILE A 81 8.63 3.04 11.59
N SER A 82 8.07 3.12 10.39
CA SER A 82 7.14 4.19 10.04
C SER A 82 5.85 4.12 10.87
N CYS A 83 5.35 2.92 11.14
CA CYS A 83 4.18 2.69 11.98
C CYS A 83 4.41 3.18 13.41
N GLU A 84 5.55 2.84 14.00
CA GLU A 84 5.89 3.21 15.37
C GLU A 84 5.89 4.72 15.56
N ILE A 85 6.54 5.44 14.68
CA ILE A 85 6.65 6.91 14.75
C ILE A 85 5.29 7.58 14.54
N ARG A 86 4.38 6.97 13.78
CA ARG A 86 3.07 7.55 13.43
C ARG A 86 1.91 7.00 14.24
N GLY A 87 2.17 6.18 15.22
CA GLY A 87 1.12 5.65 16.09
C GLY A 87 0.15 4.69 15.40
N VAL A 88 0.59 4.03 14.34
CA VAL A 88 -0.19 2.97 13.69
C VAL A 88 -0.10 1.72 14.57
N THR A 89 -1.25 1.19 14.99
CA THR A 89 -1.35 0.13 15.98
C THR A 89 -1.49 -1.26 15.36
N GLU A 90 -1.28 -2.30 16.18
CA GLU A 90 -1.54 -3.68 15.75
C GLU A 90 -2.98 -3.88 15.32
N LYS A 91 -3.92 -3.21 15.98
CA LYS A 91 -5.33 -3.25 15.62
C LYS A 91 -5.58 -2.67 14.23
N ASP A 92 -4.93 -1.53 13.92
CA ASP A 92 -5.00 -0.93 12.58
C ASP A 92 -4.53 -1.92 11.52
N LEU A 93 -3.42 -2.60 11.78
CA LEU A 93 -2.84 -3.58 10.87
C LEU A 93 -3.78 -4.77 10.64
N GLU A 94 -4.35 -5.32 11.71
CA GLU A 94 -5.29 -6.44 11.62
C GLU A 94 -6.54 -6.09 10.81
N GLU A 95 -7.13 -4.93 11.08
CA GLU A 95 -8.34 -4.47 10.38
C GLU A 95 -8.10 -4.28 8.88
N ALA A 96 -6.86 -3.95 8.49
CA ALA A 96 -6.50 -3.72 7.10
C ALA A 96 -5.84 -4.94 6.43
N ASN A 97 -5.80 -6.09 7.09
CA ASN A 97 -5.12 -7.30 6.59
C ASN A 97 -3.67 -7.03 6.17
N SER A 98 -2.97 -6.19 6.93
CA SER A 98 -1.62 -5.74 6.60
C SER A 98 -0.57 -6.42 7.46
N ILE A 99 0.64 -6.53 6.93
CA ILE A 99 1.75 -7.25 7.54
C ILE A 99 2.86 -6.25 7.89
N LYS A 100 3.17 -6.13 9.17
CA LYS A 100 4.25 -5.25 9.63
C LYS A 100 5.60 -5.91 9.41
N VAL A 101 6.51 -5.22 8.72
CA VAL A 101 7.83 -5.75 8.36
C VAL A 101 8.92 -4.68 8.48
N PHE A 102 10.18 -5.13 8.41
CA PHE A 102 11.36 -4.27 8.53
C PHE A 102 11.98 -3.99 7.15
N PRO A 103 12.93 -3.03 7.06
CA PRO A 103 13.52 -2.61 5.78
C PRO A 103 14.13 -3.75 4.96
N LYS A 104 14.65 -4.78 5.60
CA LYS A 104 15.19 -5.95 4.92
C LYS A 104 14.15 -6.62 4.01
N THR A 105 12.90 -6.66 4.44
CA THR A 105 11.82 -7.24 3.64
C THR A 105 11.58 -6.42 2.37
N LEU A 106 11.57 -5.09 2.46
CA LEU A 106 11.41 -4.24 1.28
C LEU A 106 12.54 -4.47 0.27
N LEU A 107 13.78 -4.53 0.77
CA LEU A 107 14.93 -4.79 -0.08
C LEU A 107 14.79 -6.13 -0.81
N ASN A 108 14.44 -7.19 -0.09
CA ASN A 108 14.29 -8.53 -0.66
C ASN A 108 13.15 -8.59 -1.68
N LEU A 109 12.01 -7.97 -1.38
CA LEU A 109 10.89 -7.90 -2.31
C LEU A 109 11.28 -7.18 -3.59
N SER A 110 12.03 -6.08 -3.48
CA SER A 110 12.47 -5.31 -4.63
C SER A 110 13.47 -6.10 -5.50
N LEU A 111 14.36 -6.86 -4.87
CA LEU A 111 15.31 -7.70 -5.59
C LEU A 111 14.65 -8.86 -6.34
N GLN A 112 13.51 -9.34 -5.85
CA GLN A 112 12.77 -10.43 -6.46
C GLN A 112 11.75 -9.98 -7.50
N ALA A 113 11.36 -8.71 -7.47
CA ALA A 113 10.38 -8.17 -8.40
C ALA A 113 10.98 -7.97 -9.80
N ASP A 114 10.15 -8.17 -10.82
CA ASP A 114 10.54 -7.85 -12.20
C ASP A 114 10.61 -6.33 -12.39
N ARG A 115 9.69 -5.59 -11.74
CA ARG A 115 9.66 -4.12 -11.72
C ARG A 115 9.21 -3.64 -10.36
N THR A 116 9.75 -2.49 -9.96
CA THR A 116 9.33 -1.77 -8.76
C THR A 116 8.85 -0.37 -9.14
N PHE A 117 7.63 -0.04 -8.72
CA PHE A 117 7.04 1.29 -8.89
C PHE A 117 7.04 2.00 -7.55
N VAL A 118 7.38 3.29 -7.55
CA VAL A 118 7.43 4.10 -6.33
C VAL A 118 6.52 5.31 -6.48
N TYR A 119 5.63 5.48 -5.52
CA TYR A 119 4.69 6.60 -5.48
C TYR A 119 4.64 7.33 -4.13
#